data_bc20c15965d4e9feac7471651f74ed4f
#
_entry.id   bc20c15965d4e9feac7471651f74ed4f
#
_cell.length_a   1.000
_cell.length_b   1.000
_cell.length_c   1.000
_cell.angle_alpha   90.00
_cell.angle_beta   90.00
_cell.angle_gamma   90.00
#
_symmetry.space_group_name_H-M   'P 1'
#
loop_
_entity.id
_entity.type
_entity.pdbx_description
1 polymer ?
#
loop_
_entity_poly.entity_id
_entity_poly.type
_entity_poly.pdbx_seq_one_letter_code
_entity_poly.pdbx_strand_id
1 'polypeptide(L)'
;IPYNTLCVYSFSKYFGATGWRNAVITLHEFNLFDKLIAKLPKEKREILHHRYSTLTLEPEKLKFIDRMVADSRQVALNHTAGLSLPQQMQMGLFAAFALLDKENKYKQKMQEIIRRRLHALWENTGFTLTEDPLRVGYYTEIDMLVWAKKFYGDDFVEYLKRTYSPLNVVFRLAKETSLVLL
;
A
#
# COMPACT_ATOMS: atom_id res chain seq x y z
N ILE A 1 14.79 5.17 -9.81
CA ILE A 1 14.02 6.02 -8.86
C ILE A 1 14.58 7.43 -8.98
N PRO A 2 13.74 8.47 -9.20
CA PRO A 2 14.20 9.85 -9.19
C PRO A 2 14.86 10.23 -7.86
N TYR A 3 15.88 11.07 -7.89
CA TYR A 3 16.67 11.43 -6.70
C TYR A 3 15.90 12.27 -5.66
N ASN A 4 14.74 12.81 -6.01
CA ASN A 4 13.84 13.55 -5.10
C ASN A 4 12.65 12.67 -4.61
N THR A 5 12.71 11.36 -4.82
CA THR A 5 11.59 10.45 -4.56
C THR A 5 11.99 9.40 -3.54
N LEU A 6 11.09 9.16 -2.59
CA LEU A 6 11.08 7.99 -1.72
C LEU A 6 10.06 7.00 -2.28
N CYS A 7 10.52 5.80 -2.60
CA CYS A 7 9.66 4.76 -3.12
C CYS A 7 9.38 3.72 -2.02
N VAL A 8 8.10 3.40 -1.82
CA VAL A 8 7.67 2.33 -0.93
C VAL A 8 7.03 1.24 -1.77
N TYR A 9 7.59 0.03 -1.72
CA TYR A 9 7.06 -1.13 -2.41
C TYR A 9 6.57 -2.17 -1.41
N SER A 10 5.32 -2.59 -1.56
CA SER A 10 4.72 -3.65 -0.73
C SER A 10 4.66 -4.97 -1.50
N PHE A 11 5.09 -6.04 -0.87
CA PHE A 11 4.95 -7.41 -1.40
C PHE A 11 3.52 -7.95 -1.26
N SER A 12 2.68 -7.27 -0.47
CA SER A 12 1.35 -7.76 -0.09
C SER A 12 0.45 -8.10 -1.27
N LYS A 13 0.38 -7.20 -2.26
CA LYS A 13 -0.59 -7.33 -3.37
C LYS A 13 -0.01 -8.16 -4.52
N TYR A 14 1.21 -7.85 -4.94
CA TYR A 14 1.84 -8.50 -6.08
C TYR A 14 2.01 -10.02 -5.88
N PHE A 15 2.40 -10.44 -4.66
CA PHE A 15 2.62 -11.85 -4.32
C PHE A 15 1.46 -12.49 -3.54
N GLY A 16 0.36 -11.77 -3.31
CA GLY A 16 -0.74 -12.26 -2.49
C GLY A 16 -0.35 -12.51 -1.02
N ALA A 17 0.67 -11.81 -0.54
CA ALA A 17 1.32 -12.06 0.76
C ALA A 17 0.92 -11.03 1.82
N THR A 18 -0.37 -10.70 1.92
CA THR A 18 -0.87 -9.61 2.77
C THR A 18 -0.61 -9.81 4.27
N GLY A 19 -0.65 -11.04 4.74
CA GLY A 19 -0.42 -11.39 6.15
C GLY A 19 1.05 -11.30 6.60
N TRP A 20 2.00 -11.34 5.67
CA TRP A 20 3.43 -11.28 6.00
C TRP A 20 3.92 -9.89 6.39
N ARG A 21 3.18 -8.82 6.04
CA ARG A 21 3.52 -7.43 6.36
C ARG A 21 4.91 -6.99 5.85
N ASN A 22 5.28 -7.44 4.65
CA ASN A 22 6.56 -7.18 4.03
C ASN A 22 6.50 -6.01 3.06
N ALA A 23 7.43 -5.07 3.22
CA ALA A 23 7.62 -3.92 2.33
C ALA A 23 9.08 -3.52 2.30
N VAL A 24 9.48 -2.77 1.29
CA VAL A 24 10.80 -2.14 1.19
C VAL A 24 10.64 -0.64 0.92
N ILE A 25 11.56 0.14 1.47
CA ILE A 25 11.71 1.56 1.19
C ILE A 25 13.01 1.72 0.43
N THR A 26 12.98 2.44 -0.68
CA THR A 26 14.15 2.68 -1.51
C THR A 26 14.31 4.16 -1.83
N LEU A 27 15.56 4.60 -1.89
CA LEU A 27 15.99 5.95 -2.27
C LEU A 27 17.05 5.84 -3.36
N HIS A 28 17.16 6.89 -4.16
CA HIS A 28 18.31 7.02 -5.06
C HIS A 28 19.60 7.21 -4.24
N GLU A 29 20.71 6.66 -4.68
CA GLU A 29 22.00 6.79 -3.99
C GLU A 29 22.41 8.25 -3.77
N PHE A 30 22.15 9.12 -4.75
CA PHE A 30 22.42 10.57 -4.69
C PHE A 30 21.13 11.36 -4.41
N ASN A 31 20.30 10.89 -3.47
CA ASN A 31 18.99 11.47 -3.20
C ASN A 31 19.07 12.92 -2.70
N LEU A 32 17.95 13.63 -2.85
CA LEU A 32 17.83 15.02 -2.44
C LEU A 32 17.85 15.17 -0.91
N PHE A 33 17.38 14.18 -0.16
CA PHE A 33 17.27 14.27 1.29
C PHE A 33 18.65 14.37 1.94
N ASP A 34 19.63 13.57 1.51
CA ASP A 34 21.01 13.65 1.99
C ASP A 34 21.64 14.99 1.66
N LYS A 35 21.36 15.55 0.46
CA LYS A 35 21.85 16.88 0.06
C LYS A 35 21.24 17.99 0.92
N LEU A 36 19.98 17.89 1.31
CA LEU A 36 19.32 18.87 2.19
C LEU A 36 19.84 18.75 3.62
N ILE A 37 20.06 17.57 4.15
CA ILE A 37 20.64 17.35 5.47
C ILE A 37 22.04 17.96 5.54
N ALA A 38 22.86 17.76 4.53
CA ALA A 38 24.21 18.33 4.47
C ALA A 38 24.22 19.87 4.48
N LYS A 39 23.14 20.53 4.05
CA LYS A 39 22.97 21.98 4.01
C LYS A 39 22.30 22.57 5.25
N LEU A 40 21.97 21.77 6.24
CA LEU A 40 21.32 22.26 7.45
C LEU A 40 22.21 23.26 8.21
N PRO A 41 21.64 24.31 8.83
CA PRO A 41 22.34 25.21 9.74
C PRO A 41 22.98 24.42 10.89
N LYS A 42 24.02 25.03 11.50
CA LYS A 42 24.81 24.42 12.57
C LYS A 42 23.93 23.92 13.73
N GLU A 43 23.00 24.74 14.20
CA GLU A 43 22.10 24.42 15.31
C GLU A 43 21.26 23.16 15.01
N LYS A 44 20.75 23.03 13.80
CA LYS A 44 19.97 21.84 13.39
C LYS A 44 20.84 20.61 13.24
N ARG A 45 22.09 20.77 12.76
CA ARG A 45 23.05 19.67 12.71
C ARG A 45 23.43 19.16 14.11
N GLU A 46 23.57 20.06 15.09
CA GLU A 46 23.82 19.71 16.49
C GLU A 46 22.67 18.89 17.09
N ILE A 47 21.41 19.23 16.79
CA ILE A 47 20.24 18.43 17.20
C ILE A 47 20.32 17.03 16.60
N LEU A 48 20.63 16.90 15.31
CA LEU A 48 20.78 15.59 14.67
C LEU A 48 21.98 14.81 15.22
N HIS A 49 23.07 15.49 15.51
CA HIS A 49 24.24 14.87 16.13
C HIS A 49 23.87 14.26 17.49
N HIS A 50 23.24 15.05 18.36
CA HIS A 50 22.78 14.56 19.66
C HIS A 50 21.79 13.39 19.54
N ARG A 51 20.82 13.46 18.58
CA ARG A 51 19.82 12.41 18.38
C ARG A 51 20.43 11.04 18.05
N TYR A 52 21.52 11.02 17.27
CA TYR A 52 22.13 9.78 16.78
C TYR A 52 23.50 9.45 17.40
N SER A 53 23.95 10.21 18.39
CA SER A 53 25.27 10.03 19.03
C SER A 53 25.45 8.69 19.74
N THR A 54 24.37 8.04 20.15
CA THR A 54 24.40 6.71 20.77
C THR A 54 24.57 5.57 19.75
N LEU A 55 24.42 5.87 18.46
CA LEU A 55 24.48 4.86 17.39
C LEU A 55 25.81 4.86 16.65
N THR A 56 26.47 6.00 16.58
CA THR A 56 27.73 6.18 15.83
C THR A 56 28.54 7.34 16.39
N LEU A 57 29.83 7.30 16.21
CA LEU A 57 30.75 8.39 16.54
C LEU A 57 30.69 9.54 15.51
N GLU A 58 30.10 9.31 14.33
CA GLU A 58 30.02 10.28 13.23
C GLU A 58 28.55 10.43 12.77
N PRO A 59 27.64 10.94 13.63
CA PRO A 59 26.23 11.08 13.31
C PRO A 59 25.91 11.93 12.08
N GLU A 60 26.79 12.88 11.76
CA GLU A 60 26.67 13.73 10.59
C GLU A 60 26.83 12.98 9.26
N LYS A 61 27.54 11.84 9.27
CA LYS A 61 27.73 11.00 8.06
C LYS A 61 26.58 10.03 7.79
N LEU A 62 25.63 9.88 8.74
CA LEU A 62 24.48 9.01 8.54
C LEU A 62 23.63 9.52 7.37
N LYS A 63 23.38 8.63 6.41
CA LYS A 63 22.45 8.87 5.30
C LYS A 63 21.01 8.93 5.79
N PHE A 64 20.14 9.57 5.04
CA PHE A 64 18.72 9.67 5.39
C PHE A 64 18.07 8.30 5.61
N ILE A 65 18.40 7.31 4.77
CA ILE A 65 17.87 5.95 4.92
C ILE A 65 18.31 5.31 6.25
N ASP A 66 19.54 5.52 6.68
CA ASP A 66 20.05 4.98 7.95
C ASP A 66 19.36 5.64 9.15
N ARG A 67 19.06 6.95 9.04
CA ARG A 67 18.26 7.69 10.05
C ARG A 67 16.84 7.13 10.16
N MET A 68 16.20 6.82 9.04
CA MET A 68 14.88 6.18 9.03
C MET A 68 14.90 4.83 9.72
N VAL A 69 15.94 4.02 9.47
CA VAL A 69 16.12 2.71 10.15
C VAL A 69 16.30 2.92 11.66
N ALA A 70 17.16 3.84 12.06
CA ALA A 70 17.42 4.15 13.46
C ALA A 70 16.15 4.63 14.18
N ASP A 71 15.43 5.57 13.58
CA ASP A 71 14.18 6.11 14.15
C ASP A 71 13.08 5.04 14.25
N SER A 72 12.95 4.17 13.25
CA SER A 72 11.99 3.07 13.29
C SER A 72 12.24 2.11 14.45
N ARG A 73 13.51 1.87 14.78
CA ARG A 73 13.91 1.04 15.91
C ARG A 73 13.65 1.68 17.26
N GLN A 74 13.80 3.00 17.37
CA GLN A 74 13.53 3.75 18.60
C GLN A 74 12.03 3.82 18.92
N VAL A 75 11.17 3.90 17.90
CA VAL A 75 9.70 4.00 18.07
C VAL A 75 9.06 2.64 18.33
N ALA A 76 9.71 1.55 17.98
CA ALA A 76 9.16 0.19 18.10
C ALA A 76 9.21 -0.33 19.56
N LEU A 77 8.50 0.33 20.48
CA LEU A 77 8.48 -0.01 21.91
C LEU A 77 7.95 -1.43 22.19
N ASN A 78 7.00 -1.90 21.40
CA ASN A 78 6.31 -3.19 21.59
C ASN A 78 6.52 -4.17 20.44
N HIS A 79 7.41 -3.85 19.49
CA HIS A 79 7.68 -4.66 18.33
C HIS A 79 9.17 -4.91 18.19
N THR A 80 9.53 -6.07 17.68
CA THR A 80 10.90 -6.33 17.23
C THR A 80 11.27 -5.30 16.16
N ALA A 81 12.36 -4.59 16.40
CA ALA A 81 12.89 -3.62 15.44
C ALA A 81 13.39 -4.35 14.19
N GLY A 82 12.70 -4.18 13.09
CA GLY A 82 13.02 -4.80 11.82
C GLY A 82 12.23 -6.09 11.55
N LEU A 83 12.57 -6.72 10.43
CA LEU A 83 11.90 -7.94 9.98
C LEU A 83 12.46 -9.16 10.71
N SER A 84 11.57 -10.08 11.08
CA SER A 84 11.98 -11.40 11.58
C SER A 84 12.71 -12.20 10.49
N LEU A 85 13.48 -13.20 10.88
CA LEU A 85 14.18 -14.06 9.92
C LEU A 85 13.24 -14.70 8.89
N PRO A 86 12.08 -15.27 9.25
CA PRO A 86 11.14 -15.79 8.26
C PRO A 86 10.66 -14.74 7.25
N GLN A 87 10.41 -13.49 7.68
CA GLN A 87 10.03 -12.41 6.78
C GLN A 87 11.16 -12.05 5.82
N GLN A 88 12.39 -11.96 6.30
CA GLN A 88 13.57 -11.70 5.46
C GLN A 88 13.78 -12.81 4.42
N MET A 89 13.67 -14.08 4.82
CA MET A 89 13.75 -15.22 3.91
C MET A 89 12.63 -15.17 2.84
N GLN A 90 11.40 -14.87 3.24
CA GLN A 90 10.29 -14.74 2.32
C GLN A 90 10.51 -13.62 1.29
N MET A 91 11.00 -12.47 1.72
CA MET A 91 11.35 -11.37 0.82
C MET A 91 12.47 -11.75 -0.14
N GLY A 92 13.50 -12.45 0.35
CA GLY A 92 14.58 -12.97 -0.49
C GLY A 92 14.07 -13.92 -1.57
N LEU A 93 13.18 -14.85 -1.21
CA LEU A 93 12.55 -15.78 -2.15
C LEU A 93 11.68 -15.06 -3.18
N PHE A 94 10.90 -14.06 -2.77
CA PHE A 94 10.10 -13.25 -3.71
C PHE A 94 11.00 -12.46 -4.67
N ALA A 95 12.08 -11.87 -4.17
CA ALA A 95 13.03 -11.15 -5.01
C ALA A 95 13.73 -12.08 -6.02
N ALA A 96 14.20 -13.25 -5.57
CA ALA A 96 14.80 -14.25 -6.43
C ALA A 96 13.81 -14.75 -7.50
N PHE A 97 12.58 -15.04 -7.10
CA PHE A 97 11.53 -15.42 -8.05
C PHE A 97 11.28 -14.33 -9.11
N ALA A 98 11.14 -13.06 -8.69
CA ALA A 98 10.93 -11.95 -9.62
C ALA A 98 12.10 -11.76 -10.59
N LEU A 99 13.35 -12.00 -10.16
CA LEU A 99 14.54 -11.95 -11.02
C LEU A 99 14.59 -13.11 -12.02
N LEU A 100 14.04 -14.27 -11.70
CA LEU A 100 13.99 -15.45 -12.55
C LEU A 100 12.83 -15.39 -13.56
N ASP A 101 11.73 -14.73 -13.23
CA ASP A 101 10.56 -14.55 -14.11
C ASP A 101 10.79 -13.44 -15.16
N LYS A 102 11.79 -13.64 -16.01
CA LYS A 102 12.22 -12.67 -17.04
C LYS A 102 11.12 -12.33 -18.05
N GLU A 103 10.20 -13.25 -18.30
CA GLU A 103 9.09 -13.07 -19.21
C GLU A 103 7.85 -12.49 -18.53
N ASN A 104 7.92 -12.18 -17.24
CA ASN A 104 6.79 -11.67 -16.43
C ASN A 104 5.53 -12.57 -16.48
N LYS A 105 5.70 -13.88 -16.59
CA LYS A 105 4.59 -14.85 -16.68
C LYS A 105 3.68 -14.80 -15.47
N TYR A 106 4.26 -14.69 -14.29
CA TYR A 106 3.49 -14.58 -13.05
C TYR A 106 2.63 -13.29 -13.05
N LYS A 107 3.22 -12.15 -13.41
CA LYS A 107 2.51 -10.87 -13.49
C LYS A 107 1.33 -10.95 -14.47
N GLN A 108 1.56 -11.48 -15.67
CA GLN A 108 0.52 -11.63 -16.70
C GLN A 108 -0.61 -12.51 -16.18
N LYS A 109 -0.29 -13.63 -15.55
CA LYS A 109 -1.29 -14.56 -15.00
C LYS A 109 -2.11 -13.92 -13.88
N MET A 110 -1.48 -13.20 -12.97
CA MET A 110 -2.18 -12.50 -11.88
C MET A 110 -3.10 -11.39 -12.44
N GLN A 111 -2.65 -10.63 -13.41
CA GLN A 111 -3.47 -9.61 -14.07
C GLN A 111 -4.68 -10.23 -14.78
N GLU A 112 -4.50 -11.33 -15.49
CA GLU A 112 -5.59 -12.07 -16.14
C GLU A 112 -6.67 -12.51 -15.13
N ILE A 113 -6.24 -13.10 -14.02
CA ILE A 113 -7.15 -13.55 -12.95
C ILE A 113 -7.92 -12.36 -12.35
N ILE A 114 -7.22 -11.27 -12.02
CA ILE A 114 -7.84 -10.09 -11.40
C ILE A 114 -8.83 -9.44 -12.38
N ARG A 115 -8.45 -9.26 -13.64
CA ARG A 115 -9.33 -8.67 -14.66
C ARG A 115 -10.58 -9.51 -14.87
N ARG A 116 -10.44 -10.82 -15.03
CA ARG A 116 -11.58 -11.73 -15.18
C ARG A 116 -12.54 -11.63 -14.00
N ARG A 117 -12.03 -11.59 -12.77
CA ARG A 117 -12.85 -11.44 -11.56
C ARG A 117 -13.52 -10.08 -11.48
N LEU A 118 -12.82 -9.02 -11.86
CA LEU A 118 -13.36 -7.67 -11.90
C LEU A 118 -14.49 -7.55 -12.91
N HIS A 119 -14.31 -8.07 -14.13
CA HIS A 119 -15.36 -8.12 -15.15
C HIS A 119 -16.60 -8.87 -14.65
N ALA A 120 -16.43 -10.07 -14.10
CA ALA A 120 -17.53 -10.85 -13.56
C ALA A 120 -18.28 -10.11 -12.44
N LEU A 121 -17.55 -9.38 -11.57
CA LEU A 121 -18.17 -8.55 -10.54
C LEU A 121 -19.06 -7.46 -11.18
N TRP A 122 -18.51 -6.69 -12.10
CA TRP A 122 -19.25 -5.59 -12.73
C TRP A 122 -20.44 -6.06 -13.57
N GLU A 123 -20.30 -7.10 -14.34
CA GLU A 123 -21.39 -7.73 -15.10
C GLU A 123 -22.58 -8.09 -14.17
N ASN A 124 -22.28 -8.68 -13.01
CA ASN A 124 -23.31 -9.04 -12.02
C ASN A 124 -23.94 -7.84 -11.31
N THR A 125 -23.30 -6.66 -11.34
CA THR A 125 -23.94 -5.41 -10.86
C THR A 125 -24.86 -4.77 -11.90
N GLY A 126 -24.89 -5.28 -13.11
CA GLY A 126 -25.65 -4.71 -14.23
C GLY A 126 -25.04 -3.42 -14.80
N PHE A 127 -23.80 -3.10 -14.47
CA PHE A 127 -23.07 -1.97 -15.06
C PHE A 127 -21.94 -2.47 -15.95
N THR A 128 -21.61 -1.66 -16.96
CA THR A 128 -20.44 -1.91 -17.82
C THR A 128 -19.19 -1.31 -17.20
N LEU A 129 -18.16 -2.11 -17.05
CA LEU A 129 -16.85 -1.64 -16.65
C LEU A 129 -16.17 -0.94 -17.84
N THR A 130 -15.77 0.31 -17.63
CA THR A 130 -14.97 1.02 -18.65
C THR A 130 -13.59 0.38 -18.77
N GLU A 131 -13.17 0.04 -19.98
CA GLU A 131 -11.86 -0.51 -20.24
C GLU A 131 -10.75 0.52 -19.92
N ASP A 132 -9.76 0.08 -19.15
CA ASP A 132 -8.57 0.85 -18.82
C ASP A 132 -7.38 -0.10 -18.70
N PRO A 133 -6.43 -0.07 -19.65
CA PRO A 133 -5.27 -0.95 -19.65
C PRO A 133 -4.34 -0.72 -18.45
N LEU A 134 -4.40 0.44 -17.81
CA LEU A 134 -3.59 0.77 -16.63
C LEU A 134 -4.30 0.45 -15.31
N ARG A 135 -5.56 0.04 -15.35
CA ARG A 135 -6.31 -0.33 -14.15
C ARG A 135 -5.67 -1.51 -13.43
N VAL A 136 -5.33 -1.32 -12.17
CA VAL A 136 -4.81 -2.39 -11.30
C VAL A 136 -5.89 -3.44 -11.01
N GLY A 137 -7.15 -3.01 -10.80
CA GLY A 137 -8.30 -3.88 -10.63
C GLY A 137 -8.34 -4.66 -9.32
N TYR A 138 -7.44 -4.37 -8.37
CA TYR A 138 -7.41 -5.02 -7.05
C TYR A 138 -8.51 -4.50 -6.12
N TYR A 139 -8.87 -3.23 -6.27
CA TYR A 139 -10.00 -2.58 -5.63
C TYR A 139 -10.91 -2.01 -6.71
N THR A 140 -12.19 -1.94 -6.43
CA THR A 140 -13.16 -1.25 -7.24
C THR A 140 -14.20 -0.58 -6.34
N GLU A 141 -14.76 0.52 -6.81
CA GLU A 141 -15.78 1.26 -6.10
C GLU A 141 -17.10 1.12 -6.84
N ILE A 142 -18.17 0.87 -6.11
CA ILE A 142 -19.53 0.80 -6.64
C ILE A 142 -20.36 1.80 -5.85
N ASP A 143 -20.91 2.79 -6.55
CA ASP A 143 -21.86 3.73 -5.95
C ASP A 143 -23.21 3.05 -5.75
N MET A 144 -23.53 2.73 -4.50
CA MET A 144 -24.75 2.05 -4.13
C MET A 144 -26.01 2.87 -4.40
N LEU A 145 -25.93 4.20 -4.37
CA LEU A 145 -27.08 5.05 -4.69
C LEU A 145 -27.33 5.10 -6.20
N VAL A 146 -26.28 5.13 -7.00
CA VAL A 146 -26.39 5.02 -8.46
C VAL A 146 -26.94 3.64 -8.84
N TRP A 147 -26.47 2.59 -8.18
CA TRP A 147 -27.00 1.24 -8.34
C TRP A 147 -28.50 1.17 -7.97
N ALA A 148 -28.88 1.68 -6.80
CA ALA A 148 -30.26 1.70 -6.33
C ALA A 148 -31.18 2.51 -7.28
N LYS A 149 -30.72 3.66 -7.76
CA LYS A 149 -31.45 4.46 -8.74
C LYS A 149 -31.75 3.69 -10.02
N LYS A 150 -30.76 3.00 -10.54
CA LYS A 150 -30.91 2.22 -11.79
C LYS A 150 -31.97 1.13 -11.69
N PHE A 151 -32.05 0.43 -10.57
CA PHE A 151 -32.92 -0.74 -10.41
C PHE A 151 -34.25 -0.43 -9.73
N TYR A 152 -34.33 0.63 -8.90
CA TYR A 152 -35.50 0.91 -8.05
C TYR A 152 -36.03 2.35 -8.19
N GLY A 153 -35.36 3.22 -8.95
CA GLY A 153 -35.79 4.60 -9.21
C GLY A 153 -35.41 5.61 -8.12
N ASP A 154 -35.77 6.87 -8.39
CA ASP A 154 -35.39 7.99 -7.53
C ASP A 154 -36.10 7.98 -6.17
N ASP A 155 -37.35 7.59 -6.10
CA ASP A 155 -38.11 7.52 -4.85
C ASP A 155 -37.48 6.58 -3.83
N PHE A 156 -36.94 5.47 -4.31
CA PHE A 156 -36.23 4.52 -3.46
C PHE A 156 -34.89 5.09 -2.96
N VAL A 157 -34.19 5.83 -3.79
CA VAL A 157 -32.95 6.52 -3.38
C VAL A 157 -33.23 7.56 -2.29
N GLU A 158 -34.27 8.36 -2.44
CA GLU A 158 -34.67 9.36 -1.43
C GLU A 158 -35.12 8.68 -0.12
N TYR A 159 -35.83 7.57 -0.21
CA TYR A 159 -36.16 6.76 0.96
C TYR A 159 -34.89 6.26 1.68
N LEU A 160 -33.90 5.72 0.93
CA LEU A 160 -32.64 5.25 1.51
C LEU A 160 -31.88 6.38 2.23
N LYS A 161 -31.71 7.52 1.57
CA LYS A 161 -31.01 8.69 2.14
C LYS A 161 -31.66 9.19 3.43
N ARG A 162 -32.98 9.18 3.50
CA ARG A 162 -33.74 9.65 4.66
C ARG A 162 -33.74 8.65 5.80
N THR A 163 -33.73 7.35 5.50
CA THR A 163 -34.00 6.29 6.48
C THR A 163 -32.73 5.63 7.02
N TYR A 164 -31.69 5.54 6.20
CA TYR A 164 -30.47 4.79 6.52
C TYR A 164 -29.22 5.63 6.38
N SER A 165 -28.29 5.47 7.33
CA SER A 165 -26.92 5.94 7.10
C SER A 165 -26.18 4.99 6.13
N PRO A 166 -25.18 5.46 5.39
CA PRO A 166 -24.40 4.62 4.47
C PRO A 166 -23.85 3.35 5.14
N LEU A 167 -23.38 3.46 6.39
CA LEU A 167 -22.86 2.33 7.17
C LEU A 167 -23.92 1.27 7.45
N ASN A 168 -25.19 1.65 7.65
CA ASN A 168 -26.26 0.68 7.90
C ASN A 168 -26.45 -0.28 6.74
N VAL A 169 -26.32 0.20 5.50
CA VAL A 169 -26.40 -0.64 4.30
C VAL A 169 -25.28 -1.66 4.27
N VAL A 170 -24.05 -1.22 4.57
CA VAL A 170 -22.86 -2.10 4.59
C VAL A 170 -22.99 -3.18 5.67
N PHE A 171 -23.37 -2.79 6.90
CA PHE A 171 -23.56 -3.74 8.00
C PHE A 171 -24.70 -4.72 7.75
N ARG A 172 -25.81 -4.26 7.17
CA ARG A 172 -26.93 -5.11 6.83
C ARG A 172 -26.57 -6.11 5.74
N LEU A 173 -25.86 -5.68 4.72
CA LEU A 173 -25.34 -6.54 3.67
C LEU A 173 -24.42 -7.62 4.27
N ALA A 174 -23.49 -7.23 5.12
CA ALA A 174 -22.61 -8.19 5.80
C ALA A 174 -23.37 -9.22 6.64
N LYS A 175 -24.40 -8.76 7.39
CA LYS A 175 -25.21 -9.62 8.25
C LYS A 175 -26.06 -10.61 7.44
N GLU A 176 -26.67 -10.16 6.34
CA GLU A 176 -27.63 -10.96 5.57
C GLU A 176 -26.94 -11.86 4.52
N THR A 177 -25.79 -11.45 3.98
CA THR A 177 -25.13 -12.14 2.85
C THR A 177 -23.75 -12.65 3.16
N SER A 178 -23.18 -12.32 4.32
CA SER A 178 -21.78 -12.59 4.68
C SER A 178 -20.77 -11.87 3.75
N LEU A 179 -21.22 -10.87 2.97
CA LEU A 179 -20.36 -10.03 2.14
C LEU A 179 -19.96 -8.78 2.93
N VAL A 180 -18.65 -8.60 3.12
CA VAL A 180 -18.09 -7.42 3.78
C VAL A 180 -17.54 -6.49 2.72
N LEU A 181 -18.11 -5.28 2.66
CA LEU A 181 -17.59 -4.17 1.86
C LEU A 181 -16.78 -3.24 2.76
N LEU A 182 -15.74 -2.60 2.22
CA LEU A 182 -14.83 -1.68 2.90
C LEU A 182 -15.06 -0.26 2.44
#